data_b41390b9a4fce7f946e5d49e97060c3c
#
_entry.id   b41390b9a4fce7f946e5d49e97060c3c
#
_cell.length_a   1.000
_cell.length_b   1.000
_cell.length_c   1.000
_cell.angle_alpha   90.00
_cell.angle_beta   90.00
_cell.angle_gamma   90.00
#
_symmetry.space_group_name_H-M   'P 1'
#
loop_
_entity.id
_entity.type
_entity.pdbx_description
1 polymer ?
#
loop_
_entity_poly.entity_id
_entity_poly.type
_entity_poly.pdbx_seq_one_letter_code
_entity_poly.pdbx_strand_id
1 'polypeptide(L)'
;MSEINAFGMGPNDGRAKAEFDQARAERAVTELLIALGEDPNRDGLRDTPARVARALKENFEGLWQDPRDVLSTTFDLGHRELVIVRDIEIFSHCEHHLTPFHGVAHIGYIPGESGRITGLSKLARLVDLYSRRPQVQERLTSQIADSMMEILEPAGVIVIIDCKHLCMSMRGVKKTQARTTTSAVRGQL
;
A
#
# COMPACT_ATOMS: atom_id res chain seq x y z
N MET A 1 -18.80 19.25 2.17
CA MET A 1 -17.49 19.56 2.78
C MET A 1 -16.93 18.25 3.24
N SER A 2 -16.01 17.65 2.44
CA SER A 2 -15.35 16.38 2.79
C SER A 2 -14.42 16.64 3.97
N GLU A 3 -14.70 16.02 5.11
CA GLU A 3 -13.79 16.02 6.25
C GLU A 3 -12.45 15.44 5.81
N ILE A 4 -11.41 16.27 5.81
CA ILE A 4 -10.02 15.83 5.72
C ILE A 4 -9.79 15.03 7.00
N ASN A 5 -9.69 13.70 6.88
CA ASN A 5 -9.34 12.87 8.03
C ASN A 5 -7.97 13.30 8.58
N ALA A 6 -7.72 13.08 9.86
CA ALA A 6 -6.55 13.59 10.62
C ALA A 6 -5.16 13.25 10.03
N PHE A 7 -5.11 12.48 8.94
CA PHE A 7 -3.89 12.08 8.23
C PHE A 7 -3.72 12.72 6.86
N GLY A 8 -4.58 13.65 6.45
CA GLY A 8 -4.40 14.53 5.30
C GLY A 8 -4.39 13.86 3.92
N MET A 9 -4.84 12.61 3.81
CA MET A 9 -4.81 11.87 2.55
C MET A 9 -6.10 11.08 2.35
N GLY A 10 -7.03 11.69 1.61
CA GLY A 10 -8.12 10.93 0.99
C GLY A 10 -7.58 9.97 -0.09
N PRO A 11 -8.42 9.11 -0.66
CA PRO A 11 -8.03 8.23 -1.76
C PRO A 11 -7.43 9.00 -2.95
N ASN A 12 -7.66 10.30 -3.00
CA ASN A 12 -7.06 11.24 -3.94
C ASN A 12 -6.55 12.45 -3.14
N ASP A 13 -5.27 12.45 -2.74
CA ASP A 13 -4.66 13.49 -1.89
C ASP A 13 -4.46 14.85 -2.59
N GLY A 14 -5.03 15.02 -3.79
CA GLY A 14 -5.00 16.26 -4.57
C GLY A 14 -3.62 16.70 -5.06
N ARG A 15 -2.58 15.89 -4.83
CA ARG A 15 -1.24 16.19 -5.35
C ARG A 15 -1.22 15.97 -6.85
N ALA A 16 -0.70 16.94 -7.58
CA ALA A 16 -0.32 16.72 -8.97
C ALA A 16 0.65 15.51 -9.00
N LYS A 17 0.28 14.45 -9.74
CA LYS A 17 1.09 13.24 -9.88
C LYS A 17 2.36 13.64 -10.62
N ALA A 18 3.43 13.98 -9.87
CA ALA A 18 4.73 14.21 -10.47
C ALA A 18 5.23 12.90 -11.11
N GLU A 19 5.71 12.97 -12.33
CA GLU A 19 6.34 11.83 -12.97
C GLU A 19 7.60 11.42 -12.21
N PHE A 20 7.94 10.14 -12.27
CA PHE A 20 9.16 9.63 -11.67
C PHE A 20 10.38 10.11 -12.46
N ASP A 21 11.26 10.89 -11.81
CA ASP A 21 12.51 11.36 -12.39
C ASP A 21 13.63 10.34 -12.13
N GLN A 22 13.80 9.43 -13.08
CA GLN A 22 14.81 8.37 -13.03
C GLN A 22 16.22 8.92 -12.81
N ALA A 23 16.62 9.94 -13.59
CA ALA A 23 17.97 10.50 -13.53
C ALA A 23 18.24 11.19 -12.18
N ARG A 24 17.25 11.86 -11.62
CA ARG A 24 17.37 12.48 -10.30
C ARG A 24 17.48 11.43 -9.21
N ALA A 25 16.70 10.33 -9.30
CA ALA A 25 16.76 9.21 -8.35
C ALA A 25 18.15 8.54 -8.39
N GLU A 26 18.70 8.30 -9.57
CA GLU A 26 20.06 7.73 -9.73
C GLU A 26 21.13 8.61 -9.08
N ARG A 27 21.10 9.93 -9.34
CA ARG A 27 22.01 10.87 -8.68
C ARG A 27 21.90 10.84 -7.16
N ALA A 28 20.67 10.82 -6.63
CA ALA A 28 20.44 10.76 -5.19
C ALA A 28 21.00 9.48 -4.55
N VAL A 29 20.89 8.34 -5.23
CA VAL A 29 21.48 7.07 -4.77
C VAL A 29 23.00 7.12 -4.82
N THR A 30 23.59 7.71 -5.86
CA THR A 30 25.04 7.92 -5.96
C THR A 30 25.56 8.75 -4.78
N GLU A 31 24.91 9.88 -4.50
CA GLU A 31 25.25 10.74 -3.37
C GLU A 31 25.11 10.02 -2.01
N LEU A 32 24.06 9.19 -1.87
CA LEU A 32 23.90 8.38 -0.67
C LEU A 32 25.05 7.38 -0.47
N LEU A 33 25.51 6.70 -1.53
CA LEU A 33 26.64 5.78 -1.45
C LEU A 33 27.92 6.52 -1.03
N ILE A 34 28.19 7.69 -1.60
CA ILE A 34 29.33 8.55 -1.22
C ILE A 34 29.22 8.97 0.26
N ALA A 35 28.04 9.39 0.70
CA ALA A 35 27.80 9.81 2.08
C ALA A 35 27.97 8.65 3.10
N LEU A 36 27.79 7.40 2.67
CA LEU A 36 28.08 6.21 3.47
C LEU A 36 29.56 5.83 3.50
N GLY A 37 30.42 6.52 2.73
CA GLY A 37 31.85 6.23 2.62
C GLY A 37 32.19 5.17 1.58
N GLU A 38 31.26 4.83 0.67
CA GLU A 38 31.46 3.85 -0.39
C GLU A 38 31.99 4.52 -1.69
N ASP A 39 32.73 3.75 -2.50
CA ASP A 39 33.11 4.15 -3.85
C ASP A 39 32.04 3.69 -4.87
N PRO A 40 31.21 4.59 -5.40
CA PRO A 40 30.18 4.23 -6.37
C PRO A 40 30.73 3.70 -7.70
N ASN A 41 32.04 3.89 -7.99
CA ASN A 41 32.66 3.48 -9.24
C ASN A 41 33.24 2.05 -9.17
N ARG A 42 33.36 1.44 -8.00
CA ARG A 42 33.80 0.05 -7.88
C ARG A 42 32.83 -0.90 -8.58
N ASP A 43 33.33 -1.99 -9.12
CA ASP A 43 32.57 -2.92 -9.99
C ASP A 43 31.21 -3.37 -9.41
N GLY A 44 31.14 -3.64 -8.12
CA GLY A 44 29.89 -4.07 -7.46
C GLY A 44 28.83 -2.97 -7.32
N LEU A 45 29.21 -1.68 -7.41
CA LEU A 45 28.30 -0.54 -7.18
C LEU A 45 28.03 0.33 -8.41
N ARG A 46 28.80 0.19 -9.49
CA ARG A 46 28.69 1.02 -10.71
C ARG A 46 27.26 1.11 -11.26
N ASP A 47 26.54 -0.02 -11.29
CA ASP A 47 25.15 -0.06 -11.78
C ASP A 47 24.12 0.08 -10.67
N THR A 48 24.53 0.18 -9.40
CA THR A 48 23.61 0.22 -8.24
C THR A 48 22.66 1.41 -8.27
N PRO A 49 23.09 2.65 -8.60
CA PRO A 49 22.17 3.78 -8.67
C PRO A 49 21.00 3.53 -9.63
N ALA A 50 21.27 3.04 -10.83
CA ALA A 50 20.24 2.73 -11.82
C ALA A 50 19.33 1.56 -11.40
N ARG A 51 19.90 0.52 -10.78
CA ARG A 51 19.12 -0.62 -10.27
C ARG A 51 18.21 -0.22 -9.13
N VAL A 52 18.71 0.55 -8.17
CA VAL A 52 17.92 1.05 -7.04
C VAL A 52 16.80 1.98 -7.50
N ALA A 53 17.08 2.91 -8.42
CA ALA A 53 16.08 3.82 -8.95
C ALA A 53 14.93 3.05 -9.64
N ARG A 54 15.23 2.03 -10.45
CA ARG A 54 14.19 1.18 -11.08
C ARG A 54 13.40 0.39 -10.04
N ALA A 55 14.08 -0.21 -9.04
CA ALA A 55 13.40 -0.94 -7.97
C ALA A 55 12.47 -0.04 -7.14
N LEU A 56 12.89 1.19 -6.84
CA LEU A 56 12.05 2.16 -6.12
C LEU A 56 10.86 2.61 -6.98
N LYS A 57 11.02 2.78 -8.29
CA LYS A 57 9.91 3.08 -9.20
C LYS A 57 8.85 1.99 -9.16
N GLU A 58 9.27 0.72 -9.18
CA GLU A 58 8.36 -0.44 -9.07
C GLU A 58 7.72 -0.51 -7.68
N ASN A 59 8.53 -0.42 -6.62
CA ASN A 59 8.06 -0.51 -5.23
C ASN A 59 7.08 0.60 -4.83
N PHE A 60 7.11 1.74 -5.53
CA PHE A 60 6.26 2.88 -5.25
C PHE A 60 5.28 3.21 -6.39
N GLU A 61 5.04 2.28 -7.31
CA GLU A 61 4.15 2.51 -8.47
C GLU A 61 2.72 2.89 -8.08
N GLY A 62 2.26 2.48 -6.90
CA GLY A 62 0.96 2.86 -6.35
C GLY A 62 0.77 4.37 -6.15
N LEU A 63 1.85 5.17 -6.13
CA LEU A 63 1.77 6.64 -6.11
C LEU A 63 1.10 7.22 -7.36
N TRP A 64 1.15 6.49 -8.49
CA TRP A 64 0.62 6.94 -9.79
C TRP A 64 -0.66 6.22 -10.20
N GLN A 65 -1.21 5.33 -9.35
CA GLN A 65 -2.42 4.55 -9.64
C GLN A 65 -3.65 5.14 -8.94
N ASP A 66 -4.83 4.98 -9.57
CA ASP A 66 -6.12 5.36 -9.00
C ASP A 66 -6.90 4.11 -8.56
N PRO A 67 -7.40 4.02 -7.33
CA PRO A 67 -8.19 2.87 -6.86
C PRO A 67 -9.50 2.67 -7.66
N ARG A 68 -10.04 3.73 -8.28
CA ARG A 68 -11.24 3.62 -9.14
C ARG A 68 -10.99 2.78 -10.37
N ASP A 69 -9.79 2.87 -10.98
CA ASP A 69 -9.40 2.04 -12.12
C ASP A 69 -9.31 0.56 -11.72
N VAL A 70 -8.83 0.30 -10.51
CA VAL A 70 -8.69 -1.05 -9.96
C VAL A 70 -10.05 -1.68 -9.66
N LEU A 71 -10.95 -0.96 -9.00
CA LEU A 71 -12.27 -1.47 -8.57
C LEU A 71 -13.39 -1.30 -9.61
N SER A 72 -13.07 -0.95 -10.85
CA SER A 72 -14.03 -0.65 -11.92
C SER A 72 -14.91 -1.85 -12.35
N THR A 73 -14.47 -3.09 -12.10
CA THR A 73 -15.18 -4.30 -12.55
C THR A 73 -16.04 -4.87 -11.44
N THR A 74 -17.36 -4.87 -11.67
CA THR A 74 -18.35 -5.45 -10.77
C THR A 74 -19.27 -6.41 -11.49
N PHE A 75 -19.89 -7.33 -10.76
CA PHE A 75 -20.83 -8.32 -11.27
C PHE A 75 -22.13 -8.24 -10.47
N ASP A 76 -23.26 -8.24 -11.17
CA ASP A 76 -24.58 -8.28 -10.54
C ASP A 76 -25.03 -9.74 -10.39
N LEU A 77 -24.86 -10.28 -9.18
CA LEU A 77 -25.27 -11.66 -8.84
C LEU A 77 -26.34 -11.71 -7.75
N GLY A 78 -26.82 -10.56 -7.28
CA GLY A 78 -27.79 -10.49 -6.18
C GLY A 78 -27.25 -11.04 -4.85
N HIS A 79 -25.93 -11.13 -4.70
CA HIS A 79 -25.31 -11.67 -3.47
C HIS A 79 -25.42 -10.69 -2.32
N ARG A 80 -25.80 -11.16 -1.13
CA ARG A 80 -26.02 -10.31 0.05
C ARG A 80 -25.26 -10.77 1.30
N GLU A 81 -24.54 -11.88 1.20
CA GLU A 81 -23.79 -12.44 2.30
C GLU A 81 -22.35 -11.90 2.33
N LEU A 82 -21.70 -12.08 3.47
CA LEU A 82 -20.32 -11.67 3.68
C LEU A 82 -19.37 -12.43 2.73
N VAL A 83 -18.59 -11.69 1.95
CA VAL A 83 -17.49 -12.22 1.15
C VAL A 83 -16.19 -11.93 1.85
N ILE A 84 -15.33 -12.93 2.06
CA ILE A 84 -14.01 -12.78 2.69
C ILE A 84 -12.91 -13.29 1.77
N VAL A 85 -11.91 -12.45 1.51
CA VAL A 85 -10.64 -12.84 0.87
C VAL A 85 -9.54 -12.73 1.90
N ARG A 86 -8.82 -13.84 2.13
CA ARG A 86 -7.78 -13.92 3.16
C ARG A 86 -6.41 -14.12 2.54
N ASP A 87 -5.40 -13.85 3.36
CA ASP A 87 -3.99 -14.14 3.07
C ASP A 87 -3.48 -13.45 1.79
N ILE A 88 -3.95 -12.23 1.54
CA ILE A 88 -3.41 -11.39 0.47
C ILE A 88 -2.05 -10.89 0.92
N GLU A 89 -0.99 -11.29 0.23
CA GLU A 89 0.38 -10.89 0.57
C GLU A 89 0.57 -9.38 0.49
N ILE A 90 1.34 -8.84 1.42
CA ILE A 90 1.73 -7.42 1.48
C ILE A 90 3.24 -7.30 1.49
N PHE A 91 3.76 -6.47 0.60
CA PHE A 91 5.10 -5.89 0.66
C PHE A 91 4.97 -4.38 0.55
N SER A 92 5.42 -3.67 1.57
CA SER A 92 5.32 -2.20 1.64
C SER A 92 6.56 -1.59 2.28
N HIS A 93 6.67 -0.28 2.26
CA HIS A 93 7.79 0.46 2.83
C HIS A 93 7.31 1.44 3.90
N CYS A 94 7.87 1.33 5.10
CA CYS A 94 7.62 2.27 6.19
C CYS A 94 8.08 3.67 5.80
N GLU A 95 7.19 4.66 5.83
CA GLU A 95 7.53 6.03 5.42
C GLU A 95 8.60 6.70 6.28
N HIS A 96 8.76 6.24 7.55
CA HIS A 96 9.73 6.82 8.47
C HIS A 96 11.19 6.45 8.15
N HIS A 97 11.43 5.29 7.54
CA HIS A 97 12.78 4.77 7.32
C HIS A 97 12.99 4.22 5.90
N LEU A 98 11.97 4.21 5.05
CA LEU A 98 11.93 3.51 3.75
C LEU A 98 12.36 2.04 3.84
N THR A 99 12.23 1.45 5.03
CA THR A 99 12.54 0.05 5.30
C THR A 99 11.31 -0.81 5.06
N PRO A 100 11.42 -1.98 4.43
CA PRO A 100 10.27 -2.82 4.15
C PRO A 100 9.53 -3.29 5.40
N PHE A 101 8.21 -3.47 5.25
CA PHE A 101 7.40 -4.32 6.10
C PHE A 101 6.56 -5.23 5.22
N HIS A 102 6.26 -6.43 5.69
CA HIS A 102 5.57 -7.44 4.91
C HIS A 102 4.66 -8.30 5.79
N GLY A 103 3.67 -8.88 5.18
CA GLY A 103 2.71 -9.73 5.88
C GLY A 103 1.52 -10.07 5.02
N VAL A 104 0.32 -10.05 5.61
CA VAL A 104 -0.93 -10.41 4.93
C VAL A 104 -2.05 -9.44 5.26
N ALA A 105 -2.95 -9.25 4.30
CA ALA A 105 -4.24 -8.60 4.48
C ALA A 105 -5.38 -9.61 4.37
N HIS A 106 -6.42 -9.37 5.15
CA HIS A 106 -7.71 -10.05 5.05
C HIS A 106 -8.77 -8.98 4.84
N ILE A 107 -9.61 -9.17 3.83
CA ILE A 107 -10.67 -8.23 3.47
C ILE A 107 -11.99 -8.95 3.48
N GLY A 108 -12.94 -8.45 4.26
CA GLY A 108 -14.34 -8.88 4.24
C GLY A 108 -15.24 -7.73 3.82
N TYR A 109 -16.28 -8.00 3.03
CA TYR A 109 -17.30 -7.01 2.73
C TYR A 109 -18.67 -7.68 2.55
N ILE A 110 -19.73 -6.97 2.92
CA ILE A 110 -21.11 -7.32 2.63
C ILE A 110 -21.53 -6.45 1.44
N PRO A 111 -21.94 -7.04 0.30
CA PRO A 111 -22.44 -6.26 -0.84
C PRO A 111 -23.57 -5.31 -0.43
N GLY A 112 -23.68 -4.16 -1.11
CA GLY A 112 -24.77 -3.21 -0.89
C GLY A 112 -26.12 -3.70 -1.42
N GLU A 113 -27.14 -2.84 -1.39
CA GLU A 113 -28.51 -3.17 -1.79
C GLU A 113 -28.63 -3.73 -3.20
N SER A 114 -27.75 -3.30 -4.12
CA SER A 114 -27.71 -3.81 -5.48
C SER A 114 -27.28 -5.28 -5.58
N GLY A 115 -26.65 -5.84 -4.54
CA GLY A 115 -26.10 -7.20 -4.57
C GLY A 115 -24.91 -7.38 -5.53
N ARG A 116 -24.27 -6.26 -5.94
CA ARG A 116 -23.07 -6.29 -6.80
C ARG A 116 -21.85 -6.72 -6.01
N ILE A 117 -21.06 -7.61 -6.62
CA ILE A 117 -19.76 -8.04 -6.09
C ILE A 117 -18.64 -7.58 -7.02
N THR A 118 -17.44 -7.44 -6.47
CA THR A 118 -16.23 -7.19 -7.27
C THR A 118 -15.45 -8.48 -7.51
N GLY A 119 -14.61 -8.48 -8.57
CA GLY A 119 -13.71 -9.61 -8.80
C GLY A 119 -12.68 -9.76 -7.67
N LEU A 120 -12.43 -10.99 -7.21
CA LEU A 120 -11.51 -11.28 -6.10
C LEU A 120 -10.10 -10.72 -6.34
N SER A 121 -9.62 -10.79 -7.59
CA SER A 121 -8.32 -10.22 -7.99
C SER A 121 -8.27 -8.69 -7.84
N LYS A 122 -9.41 -8.01 -7.85
CA LYS A 122 -9.47 -6.56 -7.68
C LYS A 122 -9.15 -6.14 -6.24
N LEU A 123 -9.55 -6.96 -5.28
CA LEU A 123 -9.22 -6.75 -3.86
C LEU A 123 -7.71 -6.89 -3.63
N ALA A 124 -7.09 -7.91 -4.19
CA ALA A 124 -5.64 -8.08 -4.12
C ALA A 124 -4.90 -6.90 -4.77
N ARG A 125 -5.33 -6.46 -5.96
CA ARG A 125 -4.75 -5.30 -6.64
C ARG A 125 -4.94 -3.98 -5.86
N LEU A 126 -6.04 -3.83 -5.12
CA LEU A 126 -6.25 -2.68 -4.25
C LEU A 126 -5.25 -2.67 -3.09
N VAL A 127 -5.00 -3.84 -2.49
CA VAL A 127 -3.95 -4.01 -1.47
C VAL A 127 -2.60 -3.64 -2.04
N ASP A 128 -2.22 -4.16 -3.22
CA ASP A 128 -0.97 -3.83 -3.88
C ASP A 128 -0.82 -2.33 -4.15
N LEU A 129 -1.85 -1.70 -4.70
CA LEU A 129 -1.86 -0.27 -5.01
C LEU A 129 -1.51 0.59 -3.80
N TYR A 130 -2.13 0.30 -2.65
CA TYR A 130 -1.86 1.06 -1.43
C TYR A 130 -0.58 0.63 -0.71
N SER A 131 -0.17 -0.63 -0.83
CA SER A 131 1.09 -1.13 -0.27
C SER A 131 2.31 -0.55 -1.00
N ARG A 132 2.20 -0.30 -2.31
CA ARG A 132 3.27 0.28 -3.13
C ARG A 132 3.34 1.81 -3.05
N ARG A 133 3.36 2.29 -1.80
CA ARG A 133 3.52 3.71 -1.40
C ARG A 133 4.38 3.77 -0.14
N PRO A 134 5.02 4.91 0.18
CA PRO A 134 5.52 5.11 1.55
C PRO A 134 4.34 5.09 2.53
N GLN A 135 4.33 4.15 3.49
CA GLN A 135 3.14 3.88 4.31
C GLN A 135 3.43 3.84 5.82
N VAL A 136 2.37 4.06 6.59
CA VAL A 136 2.18 3.51 7.92
C VAL A 136 1.04 2.52 7.86
N GLN A 137 1.13 1.43 8.61
CA GLN A 137 0.19 0.30 8.48
C GLN A 137 -1.24 0.71 8.80
N GLU A 138 -1.45 1.60 9.75
CA GLU A 138 -2.75 2.13 10.16
C GLU A 138 -3.43 2.87 9.00
N ARG A 139 -2.68 3.70 8.28
CA ARG A 139 -3.18 4.42 7.11
C ARG A 139 -3.45 3.49 5.94
N LEU A 140 -2.56 2.52 5.68
CA LEU A 140 -2.75 1.48 4.66
C LEU A 140 -4.09 0.76 4.87
N THR A 141 -4.35 0.31 6.11
CA THR A 141 -5.57 -0.40 6.48
C THR A 141 -6.82 0.45 6.24
N SER A 142 -6.79 1.71 6.67
CA SER A 142 -7.91 2.65 6.51
C SER A 142 -8.17 3.00 5.04
N GLN A 143 -7.12 3.27 4.26
CA GLN A 143 -7.24 3.62 2.84
C GLN A 143 -7.89 2.51 2.01
N ILE A 144 -7.57 1.24 2.29
CA ILE A 144 -8.20 0.10 1.62
C ILE A 144 -9.70 0.07 1.96
N ALA A 145 -10.07 0.17 3.24
CA ALA A 145 -11.45 0.14 3.67
C ALA A 145 -12.27 1.32 3.11
N ASP A 146 -11.71 2.53 3.18
CA ASP A 146 -12.37 3.76 2.72
C ASP A 146 -12.61 3.74 1.20
N SER A 147 -11.64 3.27 0.41
CA SER A 147 -11.81 3.13 -1.05
C SER A 147 -12.86 2.10 -1.42
N MET A 148 -12.94 0.99 -0.68
CA MET A 148 -14.01 0.01 -0.91
C MET A 148 -15.38 0.61 -0.62
N MET A 149 -15.53 1.37 0.47
CA MET A 149 -16.78 2.05 0.80
C MET A 149 -17.17 3.08 -0.27
N GLU A 150 -16.20 3.91 -0.73
CA GLU A 150 -16.45 4.96 -1.70
C GLU A 150 -16.84 4.42 -3.09
N ILE A 151 -16.17 3.34 -3.53
CA ILE A 151 -16.25 2.90 -4.94
C ILE A 151 -17.25 1.78 -5.14
N LEU A 152 -17.34 0.83 -4.21
CA LEU A 152 -18.22 -0.34 -4.31
C LEU A 152 -19.55 -0.15 -3.59
N GLU A 153 -19.65 0.85 -2.70
CA GLU A 153 -20.85 1.14 -1.90
C GLU A 153 -21.41 -0.12 -1.19
N PRO A 154 -20.57 -0.92 -0.51
CA PRO A 154 -21.02 -2.10 0.20
C PRO A 154 -21.79 -1.71 1.46
N ALA A 155 -22.58 -2.64 2.03
CA ALA A 155 -23.24 -2.44 3.31
C ALA A 155 -22.24 -2.36 4.48
N GLY A 156 -21.11 -3.05 4.37
CA GLY A 156 -20.02 -2.98 5.33
C GLY A 156 -18.72 -3.56 4.81
N VAL A 157 -17.59 -3.10 5.37
CA VAL A 157 -16.24 -3.56 5.05
C VAL A 157 -15.44 -3.78 6.33
N ILE A 158 -14.67 -4.83 6.38
CA ILE A 158 -13.60 -5.06 7.36
C ILE A 158 -12.30 -5.34 6.65
N VAL A 159 -11.24 -4.66 7.07
CA VAL A 159 -9.86 -4.91 6.62
C VAL A 159 -9.02 -5.18 7.84
N ILE A 160 -8.27 -6.28 7.83
CA ILE A 160 -7.31 -6.64 8.87
C ILE A 160 -5.96 -6.86 8.19
N ILE A 161 -4.92 -6.23 8.71
CA ILE A 161 -3.55 -6.36 8.21
C ILE A 161 -2.65 -6.81 9.36
N ASP A 162 -1.85 -7.84 9.11
CA ASP A 162 -0.87 -8.37 10.06
C ASP A 162 0.51 -8.41 9.40
N CYS A 163 1.45 -7.56 9.87
CA CYS A 163 2.75 -7.41 9.26
C CYS A 163 3.90 -7.47 10.27
N LYS A 164 5.08 -7.83 9.73
CA LYS A 164 6.38 -7.74 10.37
C LYS A 164 7.14 -6.54 9.80
N HIS A 165 7.63 -5.67 10.67
CA HIS A 165 8.33 -4.44 10.30
C HIS A 165 9.84 -4.59 10.44
N LEU A 166 10.58 -4.49 9.32
CA LEU A 166 12.03 -4.59 9.36
C LEU A 166 12.68 -3.38 10.06
N CYS A 167 12.03 -2.21 10.06
CA CYS A 167 12.50 -1.05 10.83
C CYS A 167 12.56 -1.31 12.35
N MET A 168 11.80 -2.29 12.86
CA MET A 168 11.82 -2.73 14.26
C MET A 168 12.70 -3.97 14.49
N SER A 169 12.81 -4.87 13.49
CA SER A 169 13.45 -6.18 13.67
C SER A 169 14.94 -6.16 13.32
N MET A 170 15.35 -5.50 12.22
CA MET A 170 16.75 -5.51 11.76
C MET A 170 17.63 -4.44 12.41
N ARG A 171 17.03 -3.39 12.95
CA ARG A 171 17.69 -2.25 13.60
C ARG A 171 16.83 -1.70 14.74
N GLY A 172 17.27 -0.63 15.41
CA GLY A 172 16.56 0.03 16.51
C GLY A 172 16.34 -0.92 17.68
N VAL A 173 15.06 -1.21 17.99
CA VAL A 173 14.69 -2.05 19.15
C VAL A 173 14.96 -3.55 18.96
N LYS A 174 15.26 -4.00 17.74
CA LYS A 174 15.64 -5.38 17.39
C LYS A 174 14.66 -6.46 17.88
N LYS A 175 13.37 -6.22 17.77
CA LYS A 175 12.31 -7.18 18.16
C LYS A 175 11.87 -8.02 16.98
N THR A 176 12.59 -9.12 16.73
CA THR A 176 12.44 -9.96 15.52
C THR A 176 11.12 -10.72 15.46
N GLN A 177 10.46 -10.96 16.60
CA GLN A 177 9.19 -11.71 16.67
C GLN A 177 7.97 -10.79 16.75
N ALA A 178 8.16 -9.48 16.95
CA ALA A 178 7.05 -8.54 17.03
C ALA A 178 6.32 -8.44 15.68
N ARG A 179 4.99 -8.50 15.75
CA ARG A 179 4.09 -8.27 14.62
C ARG A 179 3.13 -7.14 14.98
N THR A 180 2.68 -6.41 14.00
CA THR A 180 1.68 -5.36 14.14
C THR A 180 0.41 -5.80 13.44
N THR A 181 -0.71 -5.84 14.15
CA THR A 181 -2.02 -6.08 13.58
C THR A 181 -2.84 -4.80 13.64
N THR A 182 -3.38 -4.37 12.51
CA THR A 182 -4.28 -3.22 12.39
C THR A 182 -5.59 -3.65 11.77
N SER A 183 -6.68 -2.97 12.14
CA SER A 183 -8.00 -3.22 11.56
C SER A 183 -8.73 -1.92 11.25
N ALA A 184 -9.57 -1.96 10.22
CA ALA A 184 -10.51 -0.91 9.87
C ALA A 184 -11.87 -1.53 9.57
N VAL A 185 -12.89 -1.03 10.23
CA VAL A 185 -14.28 -1.47 10.05
C VAL A 185 -15.11 -0.28 9.60
N ARG A 186 -15.98 -0.49 8.61
CA ARG A 186 -16.88 0.54 8.06
C ARG A 186 -18.27 -0.04 7.80
N GLY A 187 -19.30 0.79 7.92
CA GLY A 187 -20.68 0.39 7.67
C GLY A 187 -21.23 -0.55 8.74
N GLN A 188 -21.85 -1.65 8.32
CA GLN A 188 -22.62 -2.58 9.17
C GLN A 188 -21.79 -3.74 9.75
N LEU A 189 -20.49 -3.78 9.56
CA LEU A 189 -19.59 -4.79 10.12
C LEU A 189 -18.99 -4.35 11.44
#